data_9d46d246f0ccd7320a0ceb66b8c26805
#
_entry.id   9d46d246f0ccd7320a0ceb66b8c26805
#
_cell.length_a   1.000
_cell.length_b   1.000
_cell.length_c   1.000
_cell.angle_alpha   90.00
_cell.angle_beta   90.00
_cell.angle_gamma   90.00
#
_symmetry.space_group_name_H-M   'P 1'
#
loop_
_entity.id
_entity.type
_entity.pdbx_description
1 polymer ?
#
loop_
_entity_poly.entity_id
_entity_poly.type
_entity_poly.pdbx_seq_one_letter_code
_entity_poly.pdbx_strand_id
1 'polypeptide(L)'
;MYIHPLNAWENQPEILDFIRKNAFATLYTQAEGRPWATHLPLFLEGKPKGKFVLHGHLAKANSQWKQLAQAEEVLVVFQGPHAYISSSWYTHENVPTWNYLAVHVYGKVRLIEGEELMHHLKSLVDQYETGRPNRVQVETMSPSYLEGQLRALVGFELEIIEVHASAKLSQNRDDE
;
A
#
# COMPACT_ATOMS: atom_id res chain seq x y z
N MET A 1 -9.47 7.24 -8.60
CA MET A 1 -10.80 6.72 -8.17
C MET A 1 -11.84 7.84 -8.19
N TYR A 2 -13.15 7.53 -8.26
CA TYR A 2 -14.18 8.56 -8.02
C TYR A 2 -14.21 8.97 -6.55
N ILE A 3 -14.18 10.26 -6.28
CA ILE A 3 -14.27 10.83 -4.92
C ILE A 3 -15.35 11.90 -4.92
N HIS A 4 -16.41 11.70 -4.14
CA HIS A 4 -17.40 12.74 -3.93
C HIS A 4 -16.75 13.87 -3.11
N PRO A 5 -17.00 15.17 -3.40
CA PRO A 5 -16.34 16.29 -2.71
C PRO A 5 -16.40 16.21 -1.17
N LEU A 6 -17.54 15.77 -0.61
CA LEU A 6 -17.69 15.61 0.84
C LEU A 6 -16.82 14.49 1.45
N ASN A 7 -16.28 13.58 0.64
CA ASN A 7 -15.46 12.46 1.09
C ASN A 7 -13.99 12.65 0.73
N ALA A 8 -13.63 13.77 0.11
CA ALA A 8 -12.24 14.06 -0.24
C ALA A 8 -11.40 14.15 1.05
N TRP A 9 -10.32 13.39 1.07
CA TRP A 9 -9.38 13.38 2.19
C TRP A 9 -8.07 13.99 1.71
N GLU A 10 -7.77 15.22 2.19
CA GLU A 10 -6.66 16.04 1.68
C GLU A 10 -5.52 16.21 2.69
N ASN A 11 -5.71 15.75 3.95
CA ASN A 11 -4.69 15.85 4.99
C ASN A 11 -3.54 14.88 4.71
N GLN A 12 -2.49 15.36 4.05
CA GLN A 12 -1.35 14.54 3.65
C GLN A 12 -0.68 13.78 4.83
N PRO A 13 -0.40 14.38 6.00
CA PRO A 13 0.13 13.65 7.15
C PRO A 13 -0.74 12.46 7.57
N GLU A 14 -2.06 12.64 7.61
CA GLU A 14 -3.00 11.56 7.96
C GLU A 14 -3.03 10.45 6.91
N ILE A 15 -3.00 10.81 5.62
CA ILE A 15 -2.94 9.85 4.52
C ILE A 15 -1.67 9.01 4.59
N LEU A 16 -0.52 9.63 4.86
CA LEU A 16 0.76 8.91 5.00
C LEU A 16 0.76 7.97 6.22
N ASP A 17 0.16 8.40 7.34
CA ASP A 17 -0.03 7.56 8.53
C ASP A 17 -0.96 6.38 8.24
N PHE A 18 -2.06 6.64 7.51
CA PHE A 18 -2.98 5.59 7.07
C PHE A 18 -2.29 4.54 6.19
N ILE A 19 -1.48 4.96 5.22
CA ILE A 19 -0.69 4.05 4.37
C ILE A 19 0.23 3.17 5.22
N ARG A 20 0.92 3.74 6.22
CA ARG A 20 1.80 2.97 7.13
C ARG A 20 1.03 1.95 7.97
N LYS A 21 -0.13 2.34 8.48
CA LYS A 21 -0.99 1.47 9.32
C LYS A 21 -1.70 0.38 8.51
N ASN A 22 -1.96 0.61 7.23
CA ASN A 22 -2.64 -0.34 6.34
C ASN A 22 -1.70 -0.82 5.23
N ALA A 23 -0.47 -1.14 5.57
CA ALA A 23 0.62 -1.40 4.63
C ALA A 23 0.42 -2.65 3.75
N PHE A 24 -0.48 -3.59 4.11
CA PHE A 24 -0.83 -4.74 3.26
C PHE A 24 -1.83 -4.29 2.20
N ALA A 25 -1.32 -4.03 1.01
CA ALA A 25 -2.02 -3.38 -0.09
C ALA A 25 -2.20 -4.30 -1.30
N THR A 26 -2.95 -3.82 -2.28
CA THR A 26 -3.11 -4.49 -3.57
C THR A 26 -2.42 -3.68 -4.67
N LEU A 27 -1.45 -4.30 -5.33
CA LEU A 27 -0.74 -3.74 -6.48
C LEU A 27 -1.40 -4.22 -7.77
N TYR A 28 -1.79 -3.27 -8.61
CA TYR A 28 -2.41 -3.52 -9.90
C TYR A 28 -1.47 -3.15 -11.04
N THR A 29 -1.42 -4.03 -12.03
CA THR A 29 -0.81 -3.79 -13.35
C THR A 29 -1.78 -4.21 -14.43
N GLN A 30 -1.49 -3.80 -15.67
CA GLN A 30 -2.22 -4.25 -16.84
C GLN A 30 -1.22 -4.68 -17.90
N ALA A 31 -1.40 -5.88 -18.44
CA ALA A 31 -0.63 -6.38 -19.55
C ALA A 31 -1.57 -7.04 -20.56
N GLU A 32 -1.38 -6.75 -21.87
CA GLU A 32 -2.18 -7.31 -22.96
C GLU A 32 -3.70 -7.15 -22.76
N GLY A 33 -4.10 -6.02 -22.17
CA GLY A 33 -5.51 -5.72 -21.88
C GLY A 33 -6.08 -6.43 -20.65
N ARG A 34 -5.32 -7.33 -19.99
CA ARG A 34 -5.76 -8.05 -18.79
C ARG A 34 -5.23 -7.38 -17.53
N PRO A 35 -6.10 -6.98 -16.58
CA PRO A 35 -5.65 -6.53 -15.26
C PRO A 35 -5.10 -7.69 -14.43
N TRP A 36 -4.03 -7.39 -13.67
CA TRP A 36 -3.40 -8.32 -12.75
C TRP A 36 -3.27 -7.66 -11.38
N ALA A 37 -3.47 -8.42 -10.31
CA ALA A 37 -3.38 -7.92 -8.95
C ALA A 37 -2.56 -8.86 -8.05
N THR A 38 -1.73 -8.28 -7.19
CA THR A 38 -1.01 -9.00 -6.12
C THR A 38 -1.20 -8.26 -4.81
N HIS A 39 -1.49 -9.01 -3.75
CA HIS A 39 -1.52 -8.50 -2.38
C HIS A 39 -0.14 -8.64 -1.75
N LEU A 40 0.40 -7.57 -1.20
CA LEU A 40 1.73 -7.54 -0.61
C LEU A 40 1.87 -6.43 0.42
N PRO A 41 2.76 -6.57 1.42
CA PRO A 41 3.13 -5.47 2.28
C PRO A 41 4.03 -4.48 1.53
N LEU A 42 3.77 -3.19 1.75
CA LEU A 42 4.56 -2.10 1.20
C LEU A 42 5.16 -1.25 2.33
N PHE A 43 6.39 -0.82 2.15
CA PHE A 43 7.09 0.06 3.08
C PHE A 43 7.12 1.48 2.52
N LEU A 44 6.55 2.44 3.27
CA LEU A 44 6.55 3.87 2.89
C LEU A 44 7.79 4.56 3.43
N GLU A 45 8.66 5.01 2.54
CA GLU A 45 9.88 5.74 2.88
C GLU A 45 9.79 7.22 2.47
N GLY A 46 10.22 8.10 3.37
CA GLY A 46 10.41 9.52 3.06
C GLY A 46 11.74 9.77 2.36
N LYS A 47 11.71 10.53 1.28
CA LYS A 47 12.90 10.98 0.53
C LYS A 47 13.13 12.48 0.73
N PRO A 48 14.31 13.00 0.40
CA PRO A 48 14.58 14.43 0.44
C PRO A 48 13.54 15.26 -0.32
N LYS A 49 13.36 16.52 0.09
CA LYS A 49 12.40 17.49 -0.49
C LYS A 49 10.93 17.09 -0.32
N GLY A 50 10.59 16.31 0.72
CA GLY A 50 9.22 15.94 1.03
C GLY A 50 8.61 14.91 0.08
N LYS A 51 9.41 14.25 -0.75
CA LYS A 51 8.96 13.14 -1.58
C LYS A 51 8.78 11.87 -0.76
N PHE A 52 7.93 10.96 -1.25
CA PHE A 52 7.72 9.65 -0.68
C PHE A 52 7.77 8.59 -1.76
N VAL A 53 8.25 7.41 -1.39
CA VAL A 53 8.26 6.22 -2.24
C VAL A 53 7.69 5.03 -1.50
N LEU A 54 7.19 4.06 -2.24
CA LEU A 54 6.79 2.76 -1.70
C LEU A 54 7.78 1.70 -2.14
N HIS A 55 8.28 0.92 -1.20
CA HIS A 55 9.12 -0.25 -1.48
C HIS A 55 8.30 -1.52 -1.31
N GLY A 56 8.50 -2.46 -2.22
CA GLY A 56 7.91 -3.78 -2.15
C GLY A 56 8.77 -4.84 -2.83
N HIS A 57 8.36 -6.08 -2.72
CA HIS A 57 8.97 -7.17 -3.46
C HIS A 57 7.92 -8.21 -3.86
N LEU A 58 8.20 -8.91 -4.94
CA LEU A 58 7.41 -10.03 -5.44
C LEU A 58 8.27 -11.30 -5.42
N ALA A 59 7.64 -12.45 -5.28
CA ALA A 59 8.31 -13.71 -5.60
C ALA A 59 8.71 -13.69 -7.08
N LYS A 60 9.92 -14.11 -7.42
CA LYS A 60 10.43 -14.17 -8.80
C LYS A 60 9.56 -15.03 -9.71
N ALA A 61 8.85 -16.01 -9.14
CA ALA A 61 7.87 -16.83 -9.84
C ALA A 61 6.57 -16.08 -10.21
N ASN A 62 6.25 -14.96 -9.54
CA ASN A 62 5.11 -14.11 -9.91
C ASN A 62 5.51 -13.22 -11.10
N SER A 63 5.03 -13.56 -12.30
CA SER A 63 5.40 -12.86 -13.54
C SER A 63 5.00 -11.37 -13.59
N GLN A 64 4.20 -10.88 -12.63
CA GLN A 64 3.79 -9.47 -12.56
C GLN A 64 4.99 -8.50 -12.48
N TRP A 65 6.14 -8.92 -11.92
CA TRP A 65 7.33 -8.08 -11.89
C TRP A 65 7.81 -7.65 -13.29
N LYS A 66 7.59 -8.49 -14.33
CA LYS A 66 7.93 -8.15 -15.73
C LYS A 66 7.02 -7.05 -16.26
N GLN A 67 5.76 -7.04 -15.82
CA GLN A 67 4.81 -5.98 -16.17
C GLN A 67 5.19 -4.66 -15.46
N LEU A 68 5.63 -4.72 -14.18
CA LEU A 68 6.11 -3.56 -13.45
C LEU A 68 7.26 -2.85 -14.16
N ALA A 69 8.21 -3.62 -14.70
CA ALA A 69 9.38 -3.07 -15.41
C ALA A 69 9.02 -2.35 -16.72
N GLN A 70 7.84 -2.59 -17.28
CA GLN A 70 7.37 -2.05 -18.55
C GLN A 70 6.24 -1.05 -18.43
N ALA A 71 5.58 -1.00 -17.27
CA ALA A 71 4.43 -0.14 -17.03
C ALA A 71 4.85 1.34 -16.99
N GLU A 72 4.14 2.19 -17.71
CA GLU A 72 4.29 3.65 -17.58
C GLU A 72 3.83 4.14 -16.21
N GLU A 73 2.79 3.51 -15.68
CA GLU A 73 2.21 3.79 -14.38
C GLU A 73 1.55 2.53 -13.80
N VAL A 74 1.56 2.39 -12.48
CA VAL A 74 0.87 1.34 -11.74
C VAL A 74 -0.05 1.93 -10.67
N LEU A 75 -1.02 1.16 -10.24
CA LEU A 75 -1.93 1.52 -9.15
C LEU A 75 -1.68 0.63 -7.94
N VAL A 76 -1.56 1.25 -6.77
CA VAL A 76 -1.61 0.58 -5.47
C VAL A 76 -2.85 1.03 -4.71
N VAL A 77 -3.60 0.09 -4.18
CA VAL A 77 -4.80 0.34 -3.37
C VAL A 77 -4.56 -0.07 -1.93
N PHE A 78 -4.64 0.91 -1.03
CA PHE A 78 -4.68 0.70 0.43
C PHE A 78 -6.13 0.80 0.88
N GLN A 79 -6.61 -0.23 1.55
CA GLN A 79 -7.98 -0.28 2.08
C GLN A 79 -7.92 -0.38 3.60
N GLY A 80 -8.66 0.49 4.27
CA GLY A 80 -8.77 0.52 5.72
C GLY A 80 -10.09 -0.07 6.22
N PRO A 81 -10.47 0.28 7.45
CA PRO A 81 -11.73 -0.10 8.02
C PRO A 81 -12.91 0.28 7.13
N HIS A 82 -13.91 -0.57 7.09
CA HIS A 82 -15.16 -0.33 6.37
C HIS A 82 -16.31 -0.99 7.12
N ALA A 83 -17.49 -0.39 7.04
CA ALA A 83 -18.68 -0.90 7.70
C ALA A 83 -19.96 -0.55 6.93
N TYR A 84 -20.92 -1.45 6.98
CA TYR A 84 -22.29 -1.18 6.53
C TYR A 84 -22.99 -0.29 7.57
N ILE A 85 -23.67 0.76 7.11
CA ILE A 85 -24.46 1.69 7.92
C ILE A 85 -25.93 1.48 7.57
N SER A 86 -26.67 0.96 8.52
CA SER A 86 -28.09 0.66 8.33
C SER A 86 -28.93 1.94 8.41
N SER A 87 -29.89 2.07 7.50
CA SER A 87 -30.90 3.12 7.57
C SER A 87 -31.84 2.99 8.77
N SER A 88 -31.92 1.81 9.39
CA SER A 88 -32.72 1.59 10.60
C SER A 88 -32.18 2.28 11.87
N TRP A 89 -31.00 2.85 11.81
CA TRP A 89 -30.40 3.59 12.92
C TRP A 89 -30.85 5.06 12.99
N TYR A 90 -31.51 5.54 11.92
CA TYR A 90 -32.00 6.92 11.85
C TYR A 90 -33.48 6.98 12.22
N THR A 91 -33.92 8.11 12.76
CA THR A 91 -35.33 8.37 13.14
C THR A 91 -36.22 8.80 11.97
N HIS A 92 -35.60 9.09 10.81
CA HIS A 92 -36.27 9.51 9.57
C HIS A 92 -35.92 8.58 8.40
N GLU A 93 -36.63 8.73 7.30
CA GLU A 93 -36.40 7.94 6.09
C GLU A 93 -35.01 8.21 5.51
N ASN A 94 -34.24 7.16 5.33
CA ASN A 94 -32.88 7.24 4.84
C ASN A 94 -32.51 5.97 4.05
N VAL A 95 -31.43 6.02 3.28
CA VAL A 95 -30.89 4.87 2.55
C VAL A 95 -29.66 4.29 3.27
N PRO A 96 -29.51 2.97 3.27
CA PRO A 96 -28.30 2.36 3.81
C PRO A 96 -27.08 2.70 2.95
N THR A 97 -25.91 2.67 3.58
CA THR A 97 -24.65 2.97 2.88
C THR A 97 -23.49 2.16 3.45
N TRP A 98 -22.30 2.31 2.86
CA TRP A 98 -21.04 1.83 3.41
C TRP A 98 -20.16 3.02 3.77
N ASN A 99 -19.60 3.00 4.97
CA ASN A 99 -18.48 3.83 5.35
C ASN A 99 -17.18 3.08 5.08
N TYR A 100 -16.14 3.80 4.61
CA TYR A 100 -14.85 3.21 4.31
C TYR A 100 -13.75 4.27 4.23
N LEU A 101 -12.53 3.82 4.42
CA LEU A 101 -11.31 4.57 4.12
C LEU A 101 -10.55 3.85 3.00
N ALA A 102 -10.15 4.59 1.97
CA ALA A 102 -9.34 4.04 0.89
C ALA A 102 -8.38 5.08 0.34
N VAL A 103 -7.15 4.63 0.04
CA VAL A 103 -6.12 5.44 -0.62
C VAL A 103 -5.64 4.71 -1.86
N HIS A 104 -5.70 5.38 -3.01
CA HIS A 104 -5.13 4.93 -4.27
C HIS A 104 -3.86 5.73 -4.55
N VAL A 105 -2.77 5.04 -4.76
CA VAL A 105 -1.47 5.61 -5.12
C VAL A 105 -1.15 5.22 -6.55
N TYR A 106 -0.90 6.21 -7.37
CA TYR A 106 -0.40 6.03 -8.74
C TYR A 106 1.08 6.38 -8.78
N GLY A 107 1.86 5.61 -9.51
CA GLY A 107 3.30 5.86 -9.55
C GLY A 107 4.04 5.05 -10.59
N LYS A 108 5.32 5.40 -10.74
CA LYS A 108 6.27 4.71 -11.62
C LYS A 108 7.14 3.78 -10.81
N VAL A 109 7.35 2.60 -11.37
CA VAL A 109 8.15 1.56 -10.73
C VAL A 109 9.52 1.46 -11.38
N ARG A 110 10.56 1.33 -10.54
CA ARG A 110 11.85 0.78 -10.93
C ARG A 110 12.14 -0.49 -10.13
N LEU A 111 12.76 -1.45 -10.75
CA LEU A 111 13.25 -2.63 -10.02
C LEU A 111 14.48 -2.27 -9.19
N ILE A 112 14.60 -2.91 -8.01
CA ILE A 112 15.74 -2.73 -7.10
C ILE A 112 16.39 -4.09 -6.83
N GLU A 113 17.71 -4.08 -6.70
CA GLU A 113 18.55 -5.27 -6.47
C GLU A 113 19.66 -4.96 -5.47
N GLY A 114 20.43 -5.99 -5.08
CA GLY A 114 21.61 -5.84 -4.23
C GLY A 114 21.34 -5.15 -2.90
N GLU A 115 22.08 -4.08 -2.63
CA GLU A 115 21.98 -3.34 -1.36
C GLU A 115 20.64 -2.65 -1.15
N GLU A 116 20.01 -2.14 -2.22
CA GLU A 116 18.69 -1.50 -2.12
C GLU A 116 17.60 -2.51 -1.74
N LEU A 117 17.63 -3.71 -2.34
CA LEU A 117 16.70 -4.78 -1.96
C LEU A 117 16.94 -5.23 -0.53
N MET A 118 18.19 -5.37 -0.11
CA MET A 118 18.56 -5.71 1.26
C MET A 118 18.06 -4.66 2.25
N HIS A 119 18.26 -3.38 1.94
CA HIS A 119 17.75 -2.28 2.78
C HIS A 119 16.22 -2.34 2.92
N HIS A 120 15.50 -2.56 1.81
CA HIS A 120 14.05 -2.73 1.84
C HIS A 120 13.62 -3.89 2.74
N LEU A 121 14.21 -5.08 2.58
CA LEU A 121 13.86 -6.26 3.39
C LEU A 121 14.11 -6.03 4.87
N LYS A 122 15.25 -5.41 5.20
CA LYS A 122 15.56 -5.03 6.58
C LYS A 122 14.51 -4.08 7.15
N SER A 123 14.20 -3.01 6.45
CA SER A 123 13.21 -2.00 6.87
C SER A 123 11.82 -2.63 7.07
N LEU A 124 11.42 -3.54 6.18
CA LEU A 124 10.15 -4.25 6.30
C LEU A 124 10.12 -5.19 7.52
N VAL A 125 11.18 -5.96 7.75
CA VAL A 125 11.30 -6.83 8.94
C VAL A 125 11.28 -5.98 10.20
N ASP A 126 12.08 -4.92 10.26
CA ASP A 126 12.13 -4.02 11.42
C ASP A 126 10.79 -3.38 11.74
N GLN A 127 10.00 -3.00 10.72
CA GLN A 127 8.66 -2.44 10.91
C GLN A 127 7.73 -3.38 11.69
N TYR A 128 7.80 -4.69 11.45
CA TYR A 128 6.90 -5.67 12.05
C TYR A 128 7.48 -6.40 13.27
N GLU A 129 8.80 -6.43 13.40
CA GLU A 129 9.47 -7.15 14.48
C GLU A 129 9.87 -6.25 15.65
N THR A 130 9.97 -4.93 15.44
CA THR A 130 10.31 -3.99 16.53
C THR A 130 9.27 -4.06 17.66
N GLY A 131 9.76 -4.24 18.89
CA GLY A 131 8.92 -4.37 20.10
C GLY A 131 8.46 -5.80 20.40
N ARG A 132 8.76 -6.79 19.56
CA ARG A 132 8.45 -8.20 19.87
C ARG A 132 9.47 -8.81 20.83
N PRO A 133 9.08 -9.70 21.77
CA PRO A 133 10.01 -10.29 22.73
C PRO A 133 11.13 -11.11 22.07
N ASN A 134 10.84 -11.81 20.97
CA ASN A 134 11.79 -12.64 20.21
C ASN A 134 11.98 -12.08 18.80
N ARG A 135 12.34 -10.79 18.73
CA ARG A 135 12.50 -10.06 17.47
C ARG A 135 13.45 -10.80 16.53
N VAL A 136 13.00 -11.02 15.30
CA VAL A 136 13.83 -11.48 14.18
C VAL A 136 14.57 -10.27 13.59
N GLN A 137 15.84 -10.45 13.21
CA GLN A 137 16.66 -9.44 12.56
C GLN A 137 17.32 -10.07 11.34
N VAL A 138 17.30 -9.36 10.22
CA VAL A 138 17.92 -9.83 8.97
C VAL A 138 19.41 -10.09 9.14
N GLU A 139 20.09 -9.26 9.95
CA GLU A 139 21.52 -9.35 10.24
C GLU A 139 21.93 -10.62 10.99
N THR A 140 21.00 -11.27 11.67
CA THR A 140 21.26 -12.52 12.40
C THR A 140 21.06 -13.78 11.56
N MET A 141 20.56 -13.63 10.34
CA MET A 141 20.37 -14.74 9.41
C MET A 141 21.70 -15.19 8.82
N SER A 142 21.85 -16.49 8.57
CA SER A 142 23.06 -16.98 7.92
C SER A 142 23.17 -16.46 6.48
N PRO A 143 24.38 -16.09 6.02
CA PRO A 143 24.56 -15.53 4.67
C PRO A 143 24.00 -16.43 3.55
N SER A 144 24.21 -17.74 3.63
CA SER A 144 23.73 -18.69 2.64
C SER A 144 22.19 -18.77 2.58
N TYR A 145 21.52 -18.68 3.73
CA TYR A 145 20.06 -18.62 3.79
C TYR A 145 19.56 -17.33 3.14
N LEU A 146 20.12 -16.19 3.51
CA LEU A 146 19.74 -14.87 3.02
C LEU A 146 19.94 -14.76 1.50
N GLU A 147 21.08 -15.22 0.98
CA GLU A 147 21.31 -15.29 -0.47
C GLU A 147 20.27 -16.15 -1.20
N GLY A 148 19.87 -17.26 -0.61
CA GLY A 148 18.82 -18.12 -1.16
C GLY A 148 17.49 -17.39 -1.26
N GLN A 149 17.10 -16.64 -0.22
CA GLN A 149 15.88 -15.84 -0.22
C GLN A 149 15.96 -14.71 -1.25
N LEU A 150 17.04 -13.96 -1.31
CA LEU A 150 17.23 -12.86 -2.26
C LEU A 150 17.11 -13.31 -3.73
N ARG A 151 17.65 -14.47 -4.07
CA ARG A 151 17.53 -15.03 -5.43
C ARG A 151 16.09 -15.36 -5.82
N ALA A 152 15.20 -15.58 -4.87
CA ALA A 152 13.79 -15.91 -5.11
C ALA A 152 12.87 -14.69 -5.17
N LEU A 153 13.40 -13.48 -4.95
CA LEU A 153 12.66 -12.23 -4.89
C LEU A 153 13.03 -11.28 -6.04
N VAL A 154 12.10 -10.38 -6.35
CA VAL A 154 12.33 -9.19 -7.18
C VAL A 154 11.81 -8.00 -6.41
N GLY A 155 12.71 -7.10 -6.03
CA GLY A 155 12.35 -5.86 -5.34
C GLY A 155 11.96 -4.75 -6.30
N PHE A 156 11.18 -3.80 -5.80
CA PHE A 156 10.85 -2.60 -6.55
C PHE A 156 10.68 -1.39 -5.62
N GLU A 157 10.95 -0.22 -6.19
CA GLU A 157 10.60 1.07 -5.63
C GLU A 157 9.55 1.72 -6.53
N LEU A 158 8.49 2.25 -5.96
CA LEU A 158 7.45 3.00 -6.65
C LEU A 158 7.57 4.47 -6.24
N GLU A 159 7.92 5.34 -7.19
CA GLU A 159 7.84 6.79 -7.02
C GLU A 159 6.38 7.23 -7.10
N ILE A 160 5.89 7.85 -6.02
CA ILE A 160 4.50 8.32 -5.93
C ILE A 160 4.35 9.56 -6.81
N ILE A 161 3.44 9.51 -7.78
CA ILE A 161 3.10 10.61 -8.68
C ILE A 161 1.81 11.28 -8.25
N GLU A 162 0.79 10.48 -7.92
CA GLU A 162 -0.53 10.97 -7.57
C GLU A 162 -1.15 10.12 -6.46
N VAL A 163 -1.90 10.77 -5.57
CA VAL A 163 -2.63 10.10 -4.48
C VAL A 163 -4.08 10.54 -4.50
N HIS A 164 -4.98 9.57 -4.55
CA HIS A 164 -6.41 9.78 -4.34
C HIS A 164 -6.81 9.16 -3.01
N ALA A 165 -7.37 9.94 -2.11
CA ALA A 165 -7.81 9.47 -0.80
C ALA A 165 -9.27 9.80 -0.53
N SER A 166 -10.02 8.82 -0.05
CA SER A 166 -11.44 8.97 0.30
C SER A 166 -11.69 8.50 1.73
N ALA A 167 -12.30 9.37 2.51
CA ALA A 167 -12.80 9.09 3.85
C ALA A 167 -14.32 9.28 3.86
N LYS A 168 -15.07 8.26 3.48
CA LYS A 168 -16.53 8.28 3.53
C LYS A 168 -16.97 7.77 4.90
N LEU A 169 -17.41 8.66 5.76
CA LEU A 169 -17.72 8.40 7.17
C LEU A 169 -19.11 8.89 7.58
N SER A 170 -20.03 9.04 6.62
CA SER A 170 -21.38 9.59 6.82
C SER A 170 -21.41 11.04 7.32
N GLN A 171 -20.36 11.82 7.01
CA GLN A 171 -20.18 13.21 7.45
C GLN A 171 -21.22 14.19 6.91
N ASN A 172 -22.12 13.74 6.05
CA ASN A 172 -23.29 14.47 5.53
C ASN A 172 -24.58 14.12 6.27
N ARG A 173 -24.50 13.34 7.35
CA ARG A 173 -25.65 12.95 8.17
C ARG A 173 -25.71 13.84 9.41
N ASP A 174 -26.93 14.03 9.91
CA ASP A 174 -27.20 14.66 11.19
C ASP A 174 -26.99 13.66 12.35
N ASP A 175 -27.05 14.17 13.56
CA ASP A 175 -26.89 13.39 14.80
C ASP A 175 -28.24 12.80 15.32
N GLU A 176 -29.33 12.89 14.54
CA GLU A 176 -30.68 12.44 14.93
C GLU A 176 -31.01 11.02 14.40
#